data_d53912e01aa0ddbfa4d8f055ebe92a24
#
_entry.id   d53912e01aa0ddbfa4d8f055ebe92a24
#
_cell.length_a   1.000
_cell.length_b   1.000
_cell.length_c   1.000
_cell.angle_alpha   90.00
_cell.angle_beta   90.00
_cell.angle_gamma   90.00
#
_symmetry.space_group_name_H-M   'P 1'
#
loop_
_entity.id
_entity.type
_entity.pdbx_description
1 polymer ?
#
loop_
_entity_poly.entity_id
_entity_poly.type
_entity_poly.pdbx_seq_one_letter_code
_entity_poly.pdbx_strand_id
1 'polypeptide(L)'
;DLTPNGTRVGYADALARMTGNTYAADYVRHISERQPDILEQGSTSKAGGLAWFRLQCDKPLPNGPGLKDLPMGHVFPQSGLASFSTDLDDTRKSAMLSFRSSPYGSTSHAIANQNAFNTFWNGQSLFYSSGHHISFTDKHSVYCHRATRAHNTILVNGMGQRIGTEGYGWIPRHYVSDRISYVAGDASKAYGKVISPLWLLRGKQSNLEYSPENGWDDTGLKIFRRHIVTLGKSGYSFIYDELEADKPVT
;
A
#
# COMPACT_ATOMS: atom_id res chain seq x y z
N ASP A 1 -8.49 -0.08 -6.29
CA ASP A 1 -9.77 -0.74 -6.39
C ASP A 1 -10.11 -1.39 -5.05
N LEU A 2 -11.13 -0.85 -4.36
CA LEU A 2 -11.59 -1.32 -3.05
C LEU A 2 -12.73 -2.35 -3.19
N THR A 3 -12.93 -2.89 -4.37
CA THR A 3 -13.96 -3.90 -4.60
C THR A 3 -13.67 -5.14 -3.76
N PRO A 4 -14.62 -5.61 -2.96
CA PRO A 4 -14.48 -6.83 -2.21
C PRO A 4 -14.09 -7.99 -3.13
N ASN A 5 -13.17 -8.81 -2.67
CA ASN A 5 -12.68 -9.96 -3.43
C ASN A 5 -13.02 -11.24 -2.66
N GLY A 6 -13.71 -12.17 -3.29
CA GLY A 6 -14.16 -13.41 -2.67
C GLY A 6 -13.05 -14.23 -2.01
N THR A 7 -11.84 -14.24 -2.58
CA THR A 7 -10.69 -14.90 -1.96
C THR A 7 -10.30 -14.26 -0.62
N ARG A 8 -10.25 -12.92 -0.55
CA ARG A 8 -9.91 -12.20 0.69
C ARG A 8 -11.00 -12.38 1.75
N VAL A 9 -12.26 -12.33 1.35
CA VAL A 9 -13.40 -12.57 2.26
C VAL A 9 -13.37 -14.02 2.75
N GLY A 10 -13.04 -14.98 1.89
CA GLY A 10 -12.86 -16.39 2.26
C GLY A 10 -11.73 -16.62 3.27
N TYR A 11 -10.59 -15.92 3.14
CA TYR A 11 -9.53 -15.95 4.15
C TYR A 11 -9.98 -15.35 5.49
N ALA A 12 -10.74 -14.26 5.48
CA ALA A 12 -11.29 -13.66 6.68
C ALA A 12 -12.32 -14.61 7.36
N ASP A 13 -13.15 -15.29 6.57
CA ASP A 13 -14.11 -16.31 7.05
C ASP A 13 -13.36 -17.47 7.74
N ALA A 14 -12.31 -17.99 7.10
CA ALA A 14 -11.50 -19.05 7.70
C ALA A 14 -10.80 -18.59 8.98
N LEU A 15 -10.18 -17.40 8.96
CA LEU A 15 -9.55 -16.82 10.14
C LEU A 15 -10.54 -16.70 11.30
N ALA A 16 -11.73 -16.15 11.04
CA ALA A 16 -12.77 -15.98 12.05
C ALA A 16 -13.17 -17.30 12.69
N ARG A 17 -13.45 -18.33 11.88
CA ARG A 17 -13.90 -19.65 12.36
C ARG A 17 -12.80 -20.42 13.08
N MET A 18 -11.56 -20.33 12.61
CA MET A 18 -10.42 -21.04 13.21
C MET A 18 -9.97 -20.44 14.53
N THR A 19 -9.95 -19.12 14.63
CA THR A 19 -9.31 -18.40 15.75
C THR A 19 -10.30 -17.71 16.69
N GLY A 20 -11.58 -17.65 16.33
CA GLY A 20 -12.57 -16.86 17.05
C GLY A 20 -12.43 -15.35 16.84
N ASN A 21 -11.74 -14.92 15.77
CA ASN A 21 -11.53 -13.48 15.50
C ASN A 21 -12.84 -12.81 15.09
N THR A 22 -13.38 -11.99 15.98
CA THR A 22 -14.67 -11.32 15.81
C THR A 22 -14.64 -10.18 14.80
N TYR A 23 -13.50 -9.49 14.64
CA TYR A 23 -13.33 -8.44 13.63
C TYR A 23 -13.35 -9.01 12.20
N ALA A 24 -12.69 -10.14 12.00
CA ALA A 24 -12.75 -10.86 10.73
C ALA A 24 -14.17 -11.37 10.46
N ALA A 25 -14.89 -11.85 11.50
CA ALA A 25 -16.28 -12.29 11.38
C ALA A 25 -17.20 -11.14 10.98
N ASP A 26 -17.03 -9.97 11.61
CA ASP A 26 -17.82 -8.77 11.30
C ASP A 26 -17.56 -8.27 9.89
N TYR A 27 -16.30 -8.25 9.45
CA TYR A 27 -15.93 -7.95 8.07
C TYR A 27 -16.63 -8.88 7.07
N VAL A 28 -16.64 -10.19 7.35
CA VAL A 28 -17.32 -11.18 6.48
C VAL A 28 -18.82 -10.91 6.40
N ARG A 29 -19.50 -10.66 7.55
CA ARG A 29 -20.92 -10.33 7.58
C ARG A 29 -21.22 -9.07 6.76
N HIS A 30 -20.48 -8.00 7.04
CA HIS A 30 -20.64 -6.70 6.39
C HIS A 30 -20.52 -6.78 4.84
N ILE A 31 -19.58 -7.59 4.35
CA ILE A 31 -19.44 -7.78 2.92
C ILE A 31 -20.52 -8.72 2.37
N SER A 32 -20.83 -9.82 3.07
CA SER A 32 -21.82 -10.81 2.61
C SER A 32 -23.25 -10.26 2.59
N GLU A 33 -23.60 -9.35 3.47
CA GLU A 33 -24.89 -8.64 3.43
C GLU A 33 -25.07 -7.83 2.14
N ARG A 34 -23.99 -7.24 1.62
CA ARG A 34 -24.02 -6.45 0.38
C ARG A 34 -23.81 -7.28 -0.87
N GLN A 35 -23.12 -8.40 -0.74
CA GLN A 35 -22.77 -9.32 -1.82
C GLN A 35 -22.93 -10.77 -1.30
N PRO A 36 -24.14 -11.33 -1.29
CA PRO A 36 -24.39 -12.65 -0.71
C PRO A 36 -23.54 -13.76 -1.30
N ASP A 37 -23.23 -13.69 -2.60
CA ASP A 37 -22.48 -14.72 -3.33
C ASP A 37 -20.95 -14.55 -3.23
N ILE A 38 -20.45 -13.58 -2.45
CA ILE A 38 -19.02 -13.24 -2.44
C ILE A 38 -18.13 -14.40 -2.01
N LEU A 39 -18.59 -15.23 -1.09
CA LEU A 39 -17.86 -16.38 -0.62
C LEU A 39 -17.86 -17.53 -1.63
N GLU A 40 -18.89 -17.63 -2.46
CA GLU A 40 -18.96 -18.59 -3.55
C GLU A 40 -18.02 -18.22 -4.69
N GLN A 41 -17.95 -16.91 -5.02
CA GLN A 41 -17.00 -16.39 -6.02
C GLN A 41 -15.55 -16.70 -5.63
N GLY A 42 -15.20 -16.60 -4.34
CA GLY A 42 -13.89 -16.97 -3.83
C GLY A 42 -13.57 -18.46 -3.98
N SER A 43 -14.58 -19.32 -3.94
CA SER A 43 -14.41 -20.76 -4.03
C SER A 43 -14.10 -21.25 -5.46
N THR A 44 -14.51 -20.50 -6.47
CA THR A 44 -14.33 -20.85 -7.90
C THR A 44 -13.04 -20.27 -8.50
N SER A 45 -12.32 -19.43 -7.76
CA SER A 45 -11.09 -18.85 -8.27
C SER A 45 -9.98 -19.88 -8.41
N LYS A 46 -9.19 -19.78 -9.49
CA LYS A 46 -8.00 -20.62 -9.73
C LYS A 46 -6.95 -20.56 -8.60
N ALA A 47 -7.06 -19.59 -7.71
CA ALA A 47 -6.18 -19.42 -6.54
C ALA A 47 -6.55 -20.33 -5.35
N GLY A 48 -7.40 -21.32 -5.55
CA GLY A 48 -7.73 -22.30 -4.52
C GLY A 48 -8.55 -21.69 -3.39
N GLY A 49 -9.75 -21.21 -3.71
CA GLY A 49 -10.68 -20.73 -2.69
C GLY A 49 -10.81 -21.75 -1.55
N LEU A 50 -11.05 -21.23 -0.34
CA LEU A 50 -11.19 -22.05 0.86
C LEU A 50 -12.54 -22.80 0.94
N ALA A 51 -13.13 -23.15 -0.23
CA ALA A 51 -14.37 -23.91 -0.30
C ALA A 51 -14.28 -25.25 0.46
N TRP A 52 -13.17 -25.94 0.32
CA TRP A 52 -12.89 -27.19 1.05
C TRP A 52 -12.88 -26.96 2.56
N PHE A 53 -12.34 -25.85 3.04
CA PHE A 53 -12.34 -25.50 4.45
C PHE A 53 -13.76 -25.25 4.95
N ARG A 54 -14.59 -24.52 4.22
CA ARG A 54 -15.98 -24.26 4.57
C ARG A 54 -16.83 -25.55 4.60
N LEU A 55 -16.51 -26.50 3.72
CA LEU A 55 -17.18 -27.83 3.76
C LEU A 55 -16.81 -28.66 5.00
N GLN A 56 -15.62 -28.44 5.55
CA GLN A 56 -15.14 -29.15 6.74
C GLN A 56 -15.37 -28.41 8.05
N CYS A 57 -15.58 -27.11 7.99
CA CYS A 57 -15.75 -26.25 9.17
C CYS A 57 -17.18 -25.69 9.26
N ASP A 58 -18.00 -26.32 10.08
CA ASP A 58 -19.38 -25.95 10.37
C ASP A 58 -19.51 -24.95 11.54
N LYS A 59 -18.39 -24.56 12.15
CA LYS A 59 -18.39 -23.58 13.25
C LYS A 59 -19.05 -22.28 12.79
N PRO A 60 -19.99 -21.70 13.57
CA PRO A 60 -20.58 -20.41 13.25
C PRO A 60 -19.52 -19.29 13.31
N LEU A 61 -19.77 -18.19 12.61
CA LEU A 61 -18.95 -16.99 12.77
C LEU A 61 -19.11 -16.47 14.21
N PRO A 62 -17.99 -16.17 14.90
CA PRO A 62 -18.03 -15.68 16.27
C PRO A 62 -18.71 -14.31 16.34
N ASN A 63 -19.38 -14.04 17.46
CA ASN A 63 -19.95 -12.73 17.81
C ASN A 63 -19.03 -12.00 18.78
N GLY A 64 -19.00 -10.67 18.70
CA GLY A 64 -18.19 -9.82 19.58
C GLY A 64 -17.93 -8.44 18.98
N PRO A 65 -16.87 -7.76 19.41
CA PRO A 65 -16.44 -6.48 18.83
C PRO A 65 -16.28 -6.55 17.31
N GLY A 66 -16.74 -5.50 16.63
CA GLY A 66 -16.75 -5.41 15.18
C GLY A 66 -15.80 -4.34 14.63
N LEU A 67 -15.88 -4.08 13.31
CA LEU A 67 -15.01 -3.13 12.62
C LEU A 67 -15.04 -1.72 13.23
N LYS A 68 -16.17 -1.27 13.76
CA LYS A 68 -16.34 0.02 14.44
C LYS A 68 -15.51 0.15 15.73
N ASP A 69 -15.12 -0.98 16.33
CA ASP A 69 -14.37 -1.05 17.58
C ASP A 69 -12.85 -1.18 17.34
N LEU A 70 -12.44 -1.28 16.07
CA LEU A 70 -11.02 -1.29 15.70
C LEU A 70 -10.38 0.10 15.88
N PRO A 71 -9.08 0.15 16.23
CA PRO A 71 -8.32 1.40 16.17
C PRO A 71 -8.39 2.04 14.79
N MET A 72 -8.48 3.37 14.72
CA MET A 72 -8.54 4.13 13.47
C MET A 72 -7.28 4.01 12.61
N GLY A 73 -6.20 3.48 13.14
CA GLY A 73 -4.97 3.28 12.42
C GLY A 73 -4.33 1.95 12.71
N HIS A 74 -3.63 1.42 11.72
CA HIS A 74 -2.77 0.26 11.89
C HIS A 74 -1.48 0.41 11.09
N VAL A 75 -0.38 0.00 11.71
CA VAL A 75 0.95 0.05 11.11
C VAL A 75 1.55 -1.34 11.11
N PHE A 76 2.07 -1.75 9.96
CA PHE A 76 2.74 -3.03 9.72
C PHE A 76 4.22 -2.76 9.38
N PRO A 77 5.10 -2.52 10.37
CA PRO A 77 6.48 -2.09 10.10
C PRO A 77 7.27 -3.09 9.27
N GLN A 78 7.03 -4.40 9.48
CA GLN A 78 7.75 -5.48 8.76
C GLN A 78 7.41 -5.51 7.26
N SER A 79 6.21 -5.10 6.86
CA SER A 79 5.84 -4.96 5.45
C SER A 79 5.97 -3.53 4.93
N GLY A 80 6.18 -2.57 5.83
CA GLY A 80 6.31 -1.16 5.50
C GLY A 80 5.00 -0.52 5.04
N LEU A 81 3.89 -0.90 5.67
CA LEU A 81 2.56 -0.38 5.35
C LEU A 81 1.92 0.27 6.57
N ALA A 82 1.18 1.34 6.35
CA ALA A 82 0.30 1.92 7.35
C ALA A 82 -1.03 2.34 6.70
N SER A 83 -2.10 2.27 7.48
CA SER A 83 -3.43 2.73 7.07
C SER A 83 -4.11 3.42 8.24
N PHE A 84 -4.73 4.56 7.97
CA PHE A 84 -5.50 5.35 8.92
C PHE A 84 -6.87 5.61 8.30
N SER A 85 -7.94 5.39 9.08
CA SER A 85 -9.30 5.57 8.62
C SER A 85 -10.15 6.17 9.74
N THR A 86 -10.98 7.15 9.42
CA THR A 86 -11.86 7.78 10.41
C THR A 86 -13.12 6.97 10.70
N ASP A 87 -13.49 6.07 9.80
CA ASP A 87 -14.61 5.15 9.93
C ASP A 87 -14.33 3.88 9.12
N LEU A 88 -14.29 2.74 9.79
CA LEU A 88 -14.08 1.43 9.14
C LEU A 88 -15.41 0.73 8.82
N ASP A 89 -16.52 1.19 9.39
CA ASP A 89 -17.84 0.62 9.18
C ASP A 89 -18.53 1.22 7.94
N ASP A 90 -18.45 2.55 7.77
CA ASP A 90 -18.97 3.22 6.58
C ASP A 90 -17.88 4.00 5.82
N THR A 91 -17.26 3.33 4.87
CA THR A 91 -16.20 3.93 4.03
C THR A 91 -16.67 5.13 3.21
N ARG A 92 -17.98 5.30 2.99
CA ARG A 92 -18.56 6.48 2.30
C ARG A 92 -18.57 7.74 3.15
N LYS A 93 -18.34 7.59 4.46
CA LYS A 93 -18.22 8.71 5.41
C LYS A 93 -16.80 8.84 5.96
N SER A 94 -15.89 8.01 5.48
CA SER A 94 -14.53 7.91 5.99
C SER A 94 -13.58 8.81 5.23
N ALA A 95 -12.66 9.43 5.96
CA ALA A 95 -11.36 9.84 5.45
C ALA A 95 -10.38 8.69 5.66
N MET A 96 -9.65 8.32 4.62
CA MET A 96 -8.64 7.27 4.69
C MET A 96 -7.32 7.79 4.13
N LEU A 97 -6.21 7.44 4.79
CA LEU A 97 -4.85 7.61 4.31
C LEU A 97 -4.12 6.27 4.39
N SER A 98 -3.56 5.82 3.29
CA SER A 98 -2.61 4.71 3.26
C SER A 98 -1.21 5.22 2.97
N PHE A 99 -0.21 4.57 3.55
CA PHE A 99 1.19 4.93 3.43
C PHE A 99 2.05 3.69 3.21
N ARG A 100 3.11 3.84 2.39
CA ARG A 100 4.06 2.76 2.12
C ARG A 100 5.49 3.24 2.24
N SER A 101 6.28 2.54 3.07
CA SER A 101 7.74 2.62 3.15
C SER A 101 8.27 1.21 3.45
N SER A 102 8.54 0.44 2.39
CA SER A 102 8.68 -1.02 2.47
C SER A 102 10.15 -1.46 2.36
N PRO A 103 10.60 -2.42 3.21
CA PRO A 103 11.96 -2.98 3.15
C PRO A 103 12.19 -3.88 1.92
N TYR A 104 11.16 -4.19 1.16
CA TYR A 104 11.24 -5.10 0.01
C TYR A 104 11.49 -4.40 -1.34
N GLY A 105 11.70 -3.08 -1.33
CA GLY A 105 11.96 -2.32 -2.54
C GLY A 105 10.82 -2.37 -3.55
N SER A 106 11.17 -2.40 -4.84
CA SER A 106 10.24 -2.44 -5.98
C SER A 106 10.57 -3.60 -6.92
N THR A 107 10.42 -4.83 -6.42
CA THR A 107 10.58 -6.06 -7.22
C THR A 107 9.24 -6.64 -7.63
N SER A 108 9.20 -7.49 -8.67
CA SER A 108 7.99 -8.14 -9.18
C SER A 108 6.88 -7.10 -9.45
N HIS A 109 5.71 -7.23 -8.86
CA HIS A 109 4.59 -6.29 -9.00
C HIS A 109 4.71 -5.03 -8.12
N ALA A 110 5.67 -4.95 -7.21
CA ALA A 110 5.92 -3.74 -6.44
C ALA A 110 6.47 -2.60 -7.33
N ILE A 111 6.21 -1.38 -6.94
CA ILE A 111 6.51 -0.16 -7.68
C ILE A 111 7.46 0.74 -6.90
N ALA A 112 8.17 1.64 -7.58
CA ALA A 112 9.14 2.56 -6.98
C ALA A 112 8.44 3.75 -6.32
N ASN A 113 7.79 3.49 -5.17
CA ASN A 113 6.92 4.42 -4.46
C ASN A 113 7.14 4.43 -2.95
N GLN A 114 8.39 4.36 -2.51
CA GLN A 114 8.68 4.49 -1.08
C GLN A 114 8.27 5.87 -0.57
N ASN A 115 7.77 5.92 0.65
CA ASN A 115 7.16 7.10 1.26
C ASN A 115 5.98 7.68 0.47
N ALA A 116 5.34 6.91 -0.42
CA ALA A 116 4.11 7.34 -1.06
C ALA A 116 2.90 7.15 -0.14
N PHE A 117 1.92 8.04 -0.32
CA PHE A 117 0.63 7.95 0.34
C PHE A 117 -0.50 7.98 -0.69
N ASN A 118 -1.65 7.46 -0.31
CA ASN A 118 -2.91 7.67 -1.03
C ASN A 118 -3.97 8.13 -0.04
N THR A 119 -4.88 8.97 -0.49
CA THR A 119 -5.99 9.45 0.34
C THR A 119 -7.32 9.26 -0.36
N PHE A 120 -8.33 9.00 0.46
CA PHE A 120 -9.71 8.85 0.05
C PHE A 120 -10.59 9.70 0.97
N TRP A 121 -11.68 10.21 0.43
CA TRP A 121 -12.69 10.94 1.17
C TRP A 121 -14.08 10.57 0.65
N ASN A 122 -14.97 10.17 1.52
CA ASN A 122 -16.34 9.76 1.18
C ASN A 122 -16.40 8.74 0.02
N GLY A 123 -15.52 7.74 0.04
CA GLY A 123 -15.43 6.72 -1.01
C GLY A 123 -14.79 7.20 -2.32
N GLN A 124 -14.35 8.45 -2.40
CA GLN A 124 -13.68 9.04 -3.56
C GLN A 124 -12.16 9.07 -3.37
N SER A 125 -11.42 8.72 -4.41
CA SER A 125 -9.96 8.90 -4.43
C SER A 125 -9.64 10.38 -4.57
N LEU A 126 -8.76 10.91 -3.70
CA LEU A 126 -8.25 12.28 -3.80
C LEU A 126 -6.82 12.29 -4.36
N PHE A 127 -5.86 11.85 -3.55
CA PHE A 127 -4.49 11.64 -3.99
C PHE A 127 -4.26 10.15 -4.15
N TYR A 128 -4.15 9.71 -5.39
CA TYR A 128 -4.03 8.30 -5.72
C TYR A 128 -2.97 8.07 -6.79
N SER A 129 -2.42 6.87 -6.85
CA SER A 129 -1.48 6.46 -7.89
C SER A 129 -2.13 6.53 -9.27
N SER A 130 -1.39 6.95 -10.31
CA SER A 130 -1.92 7.15 -11.66
C SER A 130 -2.33 5.87 -12.40
N GLY A 131 -2.17 4.72 -11.79
CA GLY A 131 -2.61 3.46 -12.37
C GLY A 131 -1.86 2.24 -11.89
N HIS A 132 -2.20 1.12 -12.50
CA HIS A 132 -1.64 -0.18 -12.20
C HIS A 132 -0.96 -0.75 -13.45
N HIS A 133 0.22 -1.34 -13.27
CA HIS A 133 0.95 -1.96 -14.34
C HIS A 133 0.28 -3.28 -14.79
N ILE A 134 0.41 -3.59 -16.06
CA ILE A 134 -0.03 -4.85 -16.68
C ILE A 134 1.09 -5.61 -17.39
N SER A 135 2.26 -4.98 -17.63
CA SER A 135 3.39 -5.59 -18.31
C SER A 135 4.72 -5.19 -17.68
N PHE A 136 5.69 -6.10 -17.69
CA PHE A 136 7.06 -5.85 -17.23
C PHE A 136 7.99 -5.34 -18.34
N THR A 137 7.55 -5.39 -19.60
CA THR A 137 8.34 -5.04 -20.79
C THR A 137 7.68 -3.98 -21.64
N ASP A 138 6.49 -3.52 -21.27
CA ASP A 138 5.88 -2.36 -21.89
C ASP A 138 6.55 -1.08 -21.40
N LYS A 139 6.98 -0.23 -22.34
CA LYS A 139 7.71 1.00 -22.05
C LYS A 139 6.91 1.94 -21.14
N HIS A 140 5.63 2.14 -21.43
CA HIS A 140 4.77 3.02 -20.64
C HIS A 140 4.57 2.48 -19.22
N SER A 141 4.40 1.17 -19.08
CA SER A 141 4.30 0.54 -17.76
C SER A 141 5.54 0.77 -16.92
N VAL A 142 6.74 0.54 -17.48
CA VAL A 142 8.01 0.72 -16.76
C VAL A 142 8.29 2.19 -16.49
N TYR A 143 8.11 3.06 -17.51
CA TYR A 143 8.44 4.48 -17.46
C TYR A 143 7.47 5.31 -16.60
N CYS A 144 6.19 4.93 -16.54
CA CYS A 144 5.15 5.65 -15.84
C CYS A 144 4.67 4.89 -14.60
N HIS A 145 3.85 3.85 -14.76
CA HIS A 145 3.14 3.22 -13.65
C HIS A 145 4.05 2.61 -12.57
N ARG A 146 5.23 2.16 -12.94
CA ARG A 146 6.21 1.60 -11.99
C ARG A 146 7.18 2.63 -11.44
N ALA A 147 7.27 3.79 -12.07
CA ALA A 147 8.19 4.85 -11.71
C ALA A 147 7.59 5.80 -10.68
N THR A 148 8.42 6.41 -9.90
CA THR A 148 8.09 7.35 -8.83
C THR A 148 7.17 8.48 -9.26
N ARG A 149 7.31 8.94 -10.51
CA ARG A 149 6.53 10.04 -11.09
C ARG A 149 5.02 9.82 -11.15
N ALA A 150 4.58 8.57 -11.02
CA ALA A 150 3.16 8.20 -11.02
C ALA A 150 2.54 8.13 -9.61
N HIS A 151 3.30 8.49 -8.57
CA HIS A 151 2.92 8.27 -7.18
C HIS A 151 3.13 9.53 -6.33
N ASN A 152 2.41 9.61 -5.20
CA ASN A 152 2.43 10.74 -4.27
C ASN A 152 3.68 10.67 -3.35
N THR A 153 4.85 10.81 -3.96
CA THR A 153 6.16 10.91 -3.31
C THR A 153 7.00 11.94 -4.06
N ILE A 154 8.27 12.12 -3.71
CA ILE A 154 9.08 13.18 -4.30
C ILE A 154 9.87 12.72 -5.53
N LEU A 155 10.15 13.65 -6.43
CA LEU A 155 11.21 13.57 -7.43
C LEU A 155 12.34 14.53 -7.01
N VAL A 156 13.58 14.17 -7.27
CA VAL A 156 14.75 14.98 -6.98
C VAL A 156 15.42 15.34 -8.30
N ASN A 157 15.41 16.61 -8.69
CA ASN A 157 15.86 17.07 -10.02
C ASN A 157 15.16 16.30 -11.17
N GLY A 158 13.87 15.99 -11.01
CA GLY A 158 13.10 15.20 -11.98
C GLY A 158 13.37 13.69 -11.95
N MET A 159 14.31 13.22 -11.13
CA MET A 159 14.66 11.82 -11.00
C MET A 159 13.90 11.15 -9.85
N GLY A 160 13.52 9.89 -10.08
CA GLY A 160 12.78 9.07 -9.13
C GLY A 160 13.65 8.03 -8.42
N GLN A 161 12.95 7.19 -7.68
CA GLN A 161 13.53 6.07 -6.95
C GLN A 161 14.00 4.99 -7.93
N ARG A 162 15.08 4.28 -7.58
CA ARG A 162 15.55 3.14 -8.35
C ARG A 162 14.53 2.00 -8.33
N ILE A 163 14.37 1.34 -9.46
CA ILE A 163 13.55 0.12 -9.56
C ILE A 163 14.42 -1.07 -9.18
N GLY A 164 13.94 -1.89 -8.25
CA GLY A 164 14.66 -3.06 -7.73
C GLY A 164 14.50 -3.21 -6.22
N THR A 165 15.05 -4.26 -5.67
CA THR A 165 15.07 -4.50 -4.22
C THR A 165 15.95 -3.50 -3.47
N GLU A 166 16.91 -2.93 -4.16
CA GLU A 166 17.87 -1.96 -3.62
C GLU A 166 17.24 -0.60 -3.32
N GLY A 167 16.07 -0.32 -3.95
CA GLY A 167 15.27 0.89 -3.73
C GLY A 167 14.25 0.72 -2.61
N TYR A 168 14.70 0.49 -1.39
CA TYR A 168 13.84 0.19 -0.25
C TYR A 168 13.67 1.36 0.72
N GLY A 169 12.66 1.24 1.56
CA GLY A 169 12.43 2.11 2.71
C GLY A 169 12.02 1.27 3.92
N TRP A 170 11.72 1.92 5.03
CA TRP A 170 11.20 1.24 6.23
C TRP A 170 10.41 2.23 7.10
N ILE A 171 9.68 1.72 8.07
CA ILE A 171 8.95 2.52 9.07
C ILE A 171 9.72 2.46 10.40
N PRO A 172 10.60 3.44 10.70
CA PRO A 172 11.39 3.45 11.92
C PRO A 172 10.59 3.81 13.17
N ARG A 173 9.51 4.58 13.02
CA ARG A 173 8.70 5.06 14.14
C ARG A 173 7.24 5.13 13.77
N HIS A 174 6.40 4.77 14.71
CA HIS A 174 4.95 4.93 14.60
C HIS A 174 4.30 5.01 15.97
N TYR A 175 3.12 5.60 16.00
CA TYR A 175 2.25 5.66 17.16
C TYR A 175 0.80 5.69 16.69
N VAL A 176 -0.10 4.97 17.35
CA VAL A 176 -1.52 4.95 17.03
C VAL A 176 -2.33 5.12 18.30
N SER A 177 -3.26 6.05 18.27
CA SER A 177 -4.29 6.26 19.31
C SER A 177 -5.56 6.83 18.70
N ASP A 178 -6.62 6.93 19.50
CA ASP A 178 -7.91 7.48 19.06
C ASP A 178 -7.89 8.98 18.75
N ARG A 179 -6.90 9.70 19.26
CA ARG A 179 -6.79 11.16 19.11
C ARG A 179 -5.81 11.56 18.04
N ILE A 180 -4.70 10.85 17.94
CA ILE A 180 -3.61 11.17 17.02
C ILE A 180 -2.90 9.88 16.62
N SER A 181 -2.59 9.76 15.36
CA SER A 181 -1.71 8.71 14.87
C SER A 181 -0.53 9.31 14.13
N TYR A 182 0.60 8.65 14.20
CA TYR A 182 1.85 9.09 13.61
C TYR A 182 2.56 7.92 12.94
N VAL A 183 3.12 8.17 11.77
CA VAL A 183 4.04 7.27 11.11
C VAL A 183 5.19 8.05 10.48
N ALA A 184 6.41 7.56 10.63
CA ALA A 184 7.58 8.03 9.90
C ALA A 184 8.07 6.93 8.97
N GLY A 185 8.24 7.26 7.69
CA GLY A 185 8.90 6.40 6.72
C GLY A 185 10.26 6.96 6.36
N ASP A 186 11.27 6.12 6.30
CA ASP A 186 12.60 6.46 5.83
C ASP A 186 12.84 5.79 4.47
N ALA A 187 12.97 6.60 3.42
CA ALA A 187 13.24 6.17 2.05
C ALA A 187 14.60 6.68 1.54
N SER A 188 15.52 6.96 2.45
CA SER A 188 16.87 7.46 2.12
C SER A 188 17.66 6.49 1.22
N LYS A 189 17.31 5.20 1.20
CA LYS A 189 17.93 4.18 0.34
C LYS A 189 17.19 3.95 -0.97
N ALA A 190 16.06 4.64 -1.19
CA ALA A 190 15.26 4.42 -2.38
C ALA A 190 15.86 5.07 -3.63
N TYR A 191 16.60 6.18 -3.49
CA TYR A 191 17.15 6.93 -4.62
C TYR A 191 18.53 6.43 -5.03
N GLY A 192 18.86 6.59 -6.32
CA GLY A 192 20.11 6.20 -6.92
C GLY A 192 19.95 5.47 -8.26
N LYS A 193 21.05 5.02 -8.83
CA LYS A 193 21.06 4.30 -10.11
C LYS A 193 20.30 2.98 -10.03
N VAL A 194 19.63 2.62 -11.12
CA VAL A 194 19.06 1.27 -11.27
C VAL A 194 20.20 0.29 -11.52
N ILE A 195 20.43 -0.63 -10.59
CA ILE A 195 21.53 -1.60 -10.64
C ILE A 195 21.04 -3.05 -10.69
N SER A 196 19.76 -3.30 -10.50
CA SER A 196 19.16 -4.63 -10.58
C SER A 196 19.34 -5.25 -11.96
N PRO A 197 20.03 -6.42 -12.10
CA PRO A 197 20.23 -7.06 -13.41
C PRO A 197 18.91 -7.37 -14.12
N LEU A 198 17.89 -7.77 -13.37
CA LEU A 198 16.56 -8.03 -13.91
C LEU A 198 15.97 -6.76 -14.54
N TRP A 199 16.03 -5.62 -13.84
CA TRP A 199 15.43 -4.38 -14.35
C TRP A 199 16.24 -3.76 -15.47
N LEU A 200 17.57 -3.89 -15.45
CA LEU A 200 18.41 -3.51 -16.59
C LEU A 200 18.05 -4.31 -17.85
N LEU A 201 17.80 -5.64 -17.70
CA LEU A 201 17.32 -6.47 -18.80
C LEU A 201 15.91 -6.03 -19.27
N ARG A 202 14.99 -5.76 -18.35
CA ARG A 202 13.64 -5.29 -18.67
C ARG A 202 13.64 -3.93 -19.36
N GLY A 203 14.51 -3.02 -18.95
CA GLY A 203 14.74 -1.75 -19.64
C GLY A 203 15.12 -1.96 -21.10
N LYS A 204 16.11 -2.82 -21.37
CA LYS A 204 16.49 -3.17 -22.74
C LYS A 204 15.31 -3.76 -23.53
N GLN A 205 14.56 -4.68 -22.96
CA GLN A 205 13.37 -5.28 -23.60
C GLN A 205 12.26 -4.27 -23.88
N SER A 206 12.14 -3.22 -23.07
CA SER A 206 11.16 -2.14 -23.21
C SER A 206 11.66 -1.00 -24.09
N ASN A 207 12.87 -1.09 -24.62
CA ASN A 207 13.52 -0.01 -25.32
C ASN A 207 13.62 1.28 -24.46
N LEU A 208 13.93 1.10 -23.17
CA LEU A 208 14.07 2.14 -22.16
C LEU A 208 15.45 2.08 -21.53
N GLU A 209 16.16 3.20 -21.58
CA GLU A 209 17.42 3.40 -20.87
C GLU A 209 17.14 4.07 -19.52
N TYR A 210 17.75 3.54 -18.46
CA TYR A 210 17.72 4.18 -17.14
C TYR A 210 18.82 5.24 -17.08
N SER A 211 18.46 6.46 -17.46
CA SER A 211 19.33 7.61 -17.53
C SER A 211 18.70 8.84 -16.86
N PRO A 212 19.45 9.91 -16.59
CA PRO A 212 18.93 11.17 -16.04
C PRO A 212 17.78 11.74 -16.88
N GLU A 213 17.89 11.69 -18.21
CA GLU A 213 16.89 12.20 -19.16
C GLU A 213 15.56 11.42 -19.04
N ASN A 214 15.65 10.16 -18.68
CA ASN A 214 14.49 9.29 -18.43
C ASN A 214 14.06 9.27 -16.95
N GLY A 215 14.77 10.01 -16.08
CA GLY A 215 14.41 10.20 -14.68
C GLY A 215 15.00 9.17 -13.71
N TRP A 216 16.17 8.61 -14.04
CA TRP A 216 16.91 7.71 -13.14
C TRP A 216 18.41 8.00 -13.16
N ASP A 217 18.94 8.41 -12.04
CA ASP A 217 20.38 8.46 -11.75
C ASP A 217 20.60 8.58 -10.24
N ASP A 218 21.85 8.79 -9.86
CA ASP A 218 22.18 9.18 -8.50
C ASP A 218 21.76 10.64 -8.27
N THR A 219 20.86 10.83 -7.35
CA THR A 219 20.32 12.15 -7.03
C THR A 219 21.16 12.92 -6.03
N GLY A 220 22.14 12.26 -5.39
CA GLY A 220 22.87 12.81 -4.23
C GLY A 220 22.01 12.97 -2.97
N LEU A 221 20.79 12.43 -2.95
CA LEU A 221 19.91 12.48 -1.78
C LEU A 221 20.43 11.54 -0.69
N LYS A 222 20.67 12.09 0.51
CA LYS A 222 21.15 11.35 1.69
C LYS A 222 20.04 10.95 2.63
N ILE A 223 19.11 11.88 2.85
CA ILE A 223 17.98 11.68 3.74
C ILE A 223 16.70 12.00 3.00
N PHE A 224 15.74 11.08 3.07
CA PHE A 224 14.34 11.34 2.81
C PHE A 224 13.50 10.62 3.84
N ARG A 225 13.02 11.37 4.81
CA ARG A 225 12.03 10.91 5.78
C ARG A 225 10.75 11.67 5.61
N ARG A 226 9.65 10.93 5.53
CA ARG A 226 8.29 11.49 5.52
C ARG A 226 7.61 11.18 6.83
N HIS A 227 7.14 12.23 7.46
CA HIS A 227 6.37 12.17 8.70
C HIS A 227 4.91 12.46 8.37
N ILE A 228 4.01 11.58 8.80
CA ILE A 228 2.57 11.76 8.64
C ILE A 228 1.92 11.73 10.01
N VAL A 229 1.15 12.76 10.31
CA VAL A 229 0.34 12.87 11.52
C VAL A 229 -1.12 12.94 11.09
N THR A 230 -1.97 12.08 11.63
CA THR A 230 -3.42 12.12 11.43
C THR A 230 -4.13 12.47 12.73
N LEU A 231 -5.14 13.33 12.66
CA LEU A 231 -5.86 13.86 13.82
C LEU A 231 -7.20 13.15 14.02
N GLY A 232 -7.19 12.04 14.74
CA GLY A 232 -8.38 11.34 15.19
C GLY A 232 -9.46 11.20 14.09
N LYS A 233 -10.70 11.43 14.44
CA LYS A 233 -11.86 11.36 13.53
C LYS A 233 -12.05 12.59 12.64
N SER A 234 -11.16 13.57 12.69
CA SER A 234 -11.32 14.83 11.92
C SER A 234 -11.06 14.67 10.42
N GLY A 235 -10.34 13.64 10.01
CA GLY A 235 -9.88 13.45 8.63
C GLY A 235 -8.69 14.32 8.23
N TYR A 236 -8.21 15.21 9.10
CA TYR A 236 -7.01 16.00 8.83
C TYR A 236 -5.74 15.19 8.96
N SER A 237 -4.85 15.38 7.99
CA SER A 237 -3.52 14.77 7.99
C SER A 237 -2.48 15.83 7.65
N PHE A 238 -1.36 15.83 8.37
CA PHE A 238 -0.20 16.68 8.12
C PHE A 238 0.93 15.81 7.59
N ILE A 239 1.57 16.25 6.53
CA ILE A 239 2.71 15.57 5.91
C ILE A 239 3.89 16.53 5.99
N TYR A 240 5.00 16.07 6.53
CA TYR A 240 6.26 16.80 6.63
C TYR A 240 7.39 15.94 6.07
N ASP A 241 8.20 16.49 5.16
CA ASP A 241 9.34 15.82 4.57
C ASP A 241 10.65 16.44 5.09
N GLU A 242 11.52 15.57 5.63
CA GLU A 242 12.90 15.87 6.00
C GLU A 242 13.81 15.41 4.85
N LEU A 243 14.54 16.35 4.26
CA LEU A 243 15.40 16.12 3.12
C LEU A 243 16.82 16.61 3.36
N GLU A 244 17.81 15.81 3.01
CA GLU A 244 19.23 16.20 2.96
C GLU A 244 19.84 15.68 1.66
N ALA A 245 20.62 16.53 0.97
CA ALA A 245 21.33 16.16 -0.25
C ALA A 245 22.75 16.73 -0.23
N ASP A 246 23.65 16.13 -1.03
CA ASP A 246 25.06 16.59 -1.16
C ASP A 246 25.19 17.97 -1.80
N LYS A 247 24.21 18.35 -2.62
CA LYS A 247 24.15 19.62 -3.35
C LYS A 247 22.73 20.14 -3.35
N PRO A 248 22.51 21.44 -3.59
CA PRO A 248 21.17 21.97 -3.80
C PRO A 248 20.40 21.17 -4.86
N VAL A 249 19.16 20.79 -4.54
CA VAL A 249 18.27 20.00 -5.41
C VAL A 249 16.91 20.70 -5.54
N THR A 250 16.18 20.40 -6.61
CA THR A 250 14.82 20.87 -6.87
C THR A 250 13.83 19.72 -6.96
#